data_4a556c2e604ec00c58b16be01ce589b7
#
_entry.id   4a556c2e604ec00c58b16be01ce589b7
#
_cell.length_a   1.000
_cell.length_b   1.000
_cell.length_c   1.000
_cell.angle_alpha   90.00
_cell.angle_beta   90.00
_cell.angle_gamma   90.00
#
_symmetry.space_group_name_H-M   'P 1'
#
loop_
_entity.id
_entity.type
_entity.pdbx_description
1 polymer ?
#
loop_
_entity_poly.entity_id
_entity_poly.type
_entity_poly.pdbx_seq_one_letter_code
_entity_poly.pdbx_strand_id
1 'polypeptide(L)'
;MMGDRDYRSVIQNSVESVGRELEYRFKKDDISKIHASEVTGCLRRAFYDRTDEIEKDRTSFSDLIGGMFRQLDYGAKPQDFSLEDINLQAQADLIVDDLVMVFRSTGDFPESPNAKDLLYINACMYAYEKVDGVIIYINGKGDEISFSVTKHKKMFEETIRRVRVLNDLLKEKKTPILETSVECTDCQ
;
A
#
# COMPACT_ATOMS: atom_id res chain seq x y z
N MET A 1 -5.08 -42.20 -19.70
CA MET A 1 -4.31 -41.58 -18.60
C MET A 1 -4.43 -40.07 -18.80
N MET A 2 -5.27 -39.41 -18.01
CA MET A 2 -5.24 -37.95 -17.93
C MET A 2 -3.99 -37.57 -17.15
N GLY A 3 -3.05 -36.90 -17.82
CA GLY A 3 -1.84 -36.43 -17.17
C GLY A 3 -2.19 -35.52 -16.01
N ASP A 4 -1.45 -35.68 -14.92
CA ASP A 4 -1.50 -34.89 -13.71
C ASP A 4 -1.14 -33.44 -14.07
N ARG A 5 -2.15 -32.67 -14.53
CA ARG A 5 -1.98 -31.26 -14.77
C ARG A 5 -1.95 -30.58 -13.42
N ASP A 6 -0.83 -29.98 -13.07
CA ASP A 6 -0.70 -29.17 -11.86
C ASP A 6 -1.57 -27.92 -11.97
N TYR A 7 -2.87 -28.09 -11.67
CA TYR A 7 -3.83 -26.99 -11.68
C TYR A 7 -3.50 -25.89 -10.65
N ARG A 8 -2.72 -26.24 -9.61
CA ARG A 8 -2.32 -25.24 -8.60
C ARG A 8 -1.37 -24.22 -9.19
N SER A 9 -0.34 -24.67 -9.93
CA SER A 9 0.60 -23.76 -10.59
C SER A 9 -0.09 -22.90 -11.65
N VAL A 10 -1.07 -23.45 -12.38
CA VAL A 10 -1.84 -22.67 -13.36
C VAL A 10 -2.69 -21.59 -12.68
N ILE A 11 -3.36 -21.92 -11.57
CA ILE A 11 -4.16 -20.95 -10.81
C ILE A 11 -3.24 -19.89 -10.21
N GLN A 12 -2.13 -20.30 -9.59
CA GLN A 12 -1.17 -19.37 -8.99
C GLN A 12 -0.58 -18.41 -10.02
N ASN A 13 -0.14 -18.90 -11.16
CA ASN A 13 0.38 -18.08 -12.26
C ASN A 13 -0.67 -17.12 -12.81
N SER A 14 -1.94 -17.55 -12.88
CA SER A 14 -3.03 -16.68 -13.32
C SER A 14 -3.30 -15.56 -12.32
N VAL A 15 -3.33 -15.87 -11.02
CA VAL A 15 -3.49 -14.89 -9.94
C VAL A 15 -2.33 -13.90 -9.95
N GLU A 16 -1.10 -14.36 -10.08
CA GLU A 16 0.10 -13.51 -10.15
C GLU A 16 0.11 -12.63 -11.41
N SER A 17 -0.35 -13.15 -12.54
CA SER A 17 -0.47 -12.38 -13.79
C SER A 17 -1.47 -11.23 -13.65
N VAL A 18 -2.67 -11.53 -13.15
CA VAL A 18 -3.70 -10.51 -12.87
C VAL A 18 -3.21 -9.52 -11.84
N GLY A 19 -2.56 -9.99 -10.77
CA GLY A 19 -1.99 -9.12 -9.74
C GLY A 19 -0.96 -8.14 -10.30
N ARG A 20 -0.09 -8.59 -11.21
CA ARG A 20 0.89 -7.72 -11.89
C ARG A 20 0.24 -6.65 -12.77
N GLU A 21 -0.87 -6.96 -13.43
CA GLU A 21 -1.62 -6.00 -14.23
C GLU A 21 -2.32 -4.95 -13.36
N LEU A 22 -2.75 -5.35 -12.16
CA LEU A 22 -3.47 -4.51 -11.21
C LEU A 22 -2.55 -3.70 -10.30
N GLU A 23 -1.25 -4.04 -10.25
CA GLU A 23 -0.28 -3.38 -9.38
C GLU A 23 -0.04 -1.95 -9.84
N TYR A 24 -0.09 -1.02 -8.88
CA TYR A 24 0.32 0.36 -9.14
C TYR A 24 1.83 0.40 -9.37
N ARG A 25 2.23 0.69 -10.61
CA ARG A 25 3.65 0.81 -10.97
C ARG A 25 4.13 2.23 -10.70
N PHE A 26 4.98 2.37 -9.70
CA PHE A 26 5.70 3.63 -9.47
C PHE A 26 6.66 3.92 -10.63
N LYS A 27 6.73 5.17 -11.03
CA LYS A 27 7.86 5.63 -11.84
C LYS A 27 9.06 5.73 -10.91
N LYS A 28 9.93 4.72 -10.91
CA LYS A 28 11.10 4.64 -10.02
C LYS A 28 11.99 5.89 -10.10
N ASP A 29 12.09 6.48 -11.28
CA ASP A 29 12.95 7.65 -11.55
C ASP A 29 12.35 8.99 -11.08
N ASP A 30 11.04 9.05 -10.81
CA ASP A 30 10.39 10.28 -10.36
C ASP A 30 10.44 10.39 -8.84
N ILE A 31 11.56 10.91 -8.32
CA ILE A 31 11.75 11.12 -6.88
C ILE A 31 10.91 12.27 -6.32
N SER A 32 10.34 13.14 -7.17
CA SER A 32 9.44 14.20 -6.74
C SER A 32 8.02 13.70 -6.42
N LYS A 33 7.70 12.48 -6.82
CA LYS A 33 6.41 11.84 -6.58
C LYS A 33 6.59 10.60 -5.71
N ILE A 34 6.12 10.68 -4.48
CA ILE A 34 6.19 9.59 -3.49
C ILE A 34 4.79 9.09 -3.19
N HIS A 35 4.58 7.78 -3.27
CA HIS A 35 3.31 7.19 -2.93
C HIS A 35 3.19 6.92 -1.42
N ALA A 36 1.99 7.06 -0.87
CA ALA A 36 1.74 6.86 0.56
C ALA A 36 2.18 5.47 1.05
N SER A 37 2.01 4.42 0.25
CA SER A 37 2.43 3.06 0.61
C SER A 37 3.94 2.90 0.82
N GLU A 38 4.76 3.75 0.18
CA GLU A 38 6.22 3.70 0.32
C GLU A 38 6.67 4.20 1.69
N VAL A 39 5.94 5.17 2.24
CA VAL A 39 6.35 5.85 3.48
C VAL A 39 5.59 5.39 4.72
N THR A 40 4.52 4.63 4.57
CA THR A 40 3.76 4.10 5.71
C THR A 40 4.34 2.79 6.24
N GLY A 41 5.14 2.08 5.43
CA GLY A 41 5.91 0.90 5.81
C GLY A 41 7.38 1.22 6.13
N CYS A 42 8.27 0.27 5.89
CA CYS A 42 9.71 0.41 6.11
C CYS A 42 10.36 1.30 5.05
N LEU A 43 10.94 2.45 5.44
CA LEU A 43 11.61 3.37 4.51
C LEU A 43 12.83 2.75 3.82
N ARG A 44 13.54 1.83 4.50
CA ARG A 44 14.68 1.14 3.90
C ARG A 44 14.24 0.24 2.75
N ARG A 45 13.13 -0.49 2.93
CA ARG A 45 12.51 -1.28 1.86
C ARG A 45 12.08 -0.39 0.70
N ALA A 46 11.39 0.72 0.99
CA ALA A 46 10.96 1.67 -0.03
C ALA A 46 12.14 2.25 -0.82
N PHE A 47 13.26 2.51 -0.16
CA PHE A 47 14.49 2.98 -0.81
C PHE A 47 15.03 1.92 -1.79
N TYR A 48 15.16 0.66 -1.37
CA TYR A 48 15.62 -0.42 -2.24
C TYR A 48 14.63 -0.74 -3.36
N ASP A 49 13.31 -0.69 -3.10
CA ASP A 49 12.29 -0.85 -4.14
C ASP A 49 12.41 0.21 -5.26
N ARG A 50 13.00 1.39 -4.93
CA ARG A 50 13.28 2.47 -5.88
C ARG A 50 14.64 2.35 -6.57
N THR A 51 15.67 1.89 -5.85
CA THR A 51 17.05 1.89 -6.34
C THR A 51 17.47 0.57 -6.98
N ASP A 52 16.88 -0.54 -6.55
CA ASP A 52 17.21 -1.88 -7.03
C ASP A 52 16.14 -2.39 -8.02
N GLU A 53 16.56 -3.25 -8.95
CA GLU A 53 15.67 -3.93 -9.90
C GLU A 53 15.06 -5.21 -9.31
N ILE A 54 14.67 -5.18 -8.03
CA ILE A 54 14.06 -6.35 -7.40
C ILE A 54 12.62 -6.47 -7.89
N GLU A 55 12.31 -7.55 -8.60
CA GLU A 55 10.93 -7.92 -8.91
C GLU A 55 10.24 -8.42 -7.63
N LYS A 56 9.07 -7.86 -7.32
CA LYS A 56 8.23 -8.37 -6.23
C LYS A 56 7.62 -9.70 -6.64
N ASP A 57 8.07 -10.76 -6.00
CA ASP A 57 7.68 -12.14 -6.35
C ASP A 57 6.26 -12.55 -5.90
N ARG A 58 5.53 -11.72 -5.14
CA ARG A 58 4.21 -12.13 -4.61
C ARG A 58 3.21 -10.97 -4.55
N THR A 59 2.13 -11.13 -5.29
CA THR A 59 0.91 -10.31 -5.14
C THR A 59 0.08 -10.88 -4.01
N SER A 60 -0.27 -10.07 -3.02
CA SER A 60 -1.16 -10.49 -1.94
C SER A 60 -2.62 -10.53 -2.40
N PHE A 61 -3.45 -11.31 -1.70
CA PHE A 61 -4.88 -11.36 -1.99
C PHE A 61 -5.57 -9.99 -1.83
N SER A 62 -5.11 -9.16 -0.88
CA SER A 62 -5.61 -7.79 -0.72
C SER A 62 -5.24 -6.89 -1.89
N ASP A 63 -4.04 -7.07 -2.47
CA ASP A 63 -3.62 -6.32 -3.65
C ASP A 63 -4.52 -6.65 -4.85
N LEU A 64 -4.92 -7.92 -4.98
CA LEU A 64 -5.91 -8.34 -5.98
C LEU A 64 -7.26 -7.66 -5.77
N ILE A 65 -7.82 -7.75 -4.56
CA ILE A 65 -9.13 -7.14 -4.26
C ILE A 65 -9.07 -5.64 -4.45
N GLY A 66 -8.09 -4.97 -3.84
CA GLY A 66 -7.92 -3.53 -3.98
C GLY A 66 -7.71 -3.12 -5.45
N GLY A 67 -6.90 -3.90 -6.19
CA GLY A 67 -6.69 -3.71 -7.63
C GLY A 67 -7.97 -3.84 -8.44
N MET A 68 -8.79 -4.84 -8.14
CA MET A 68 -10.10 -5.02 -8.80
C MET A 68 -11.01 -3.82 -8.56
N PHE A 69 -11.11 -3.33 -7.32
CA PHE A 69 -11.93 -2.13 -7.03
C PHE A 69 -11.39 -0.89 -7.74
N ARG A 70 -10.07 -0.71 -7.81
CA ARG A 70 -9.46 0.43 -8.52
C ARG A 70 -9.70 0.44 -10.03
N GLN A 71 -9.92 -0.74 -10.63
CA GLN A 71 -10.26 -0.86 -12.06
C GLN A 71 -11.76 -0.70 -12.36
N LEU A 72 -12.62 -0.87 -11.37
CA LEU A 72 -14.05 -0.60 -11.53
C LEU A 72 -14.29 0.92 -11.58
N ASP A 73 -15.37 1.34 -12.21
CA ASP A 73 -15.78 2.75 -12.24
C ASP A 73 -16.01 3.36 -10.84
N TYR A 74 -16.17 2.50 -9.83
CA TYR A 74 -16.30 2.86 -8.42
C TYR A 74 -14.97 2.99 -7.68
N GLY A 75 -13.86 2.55 -8.28
CA GLY A 75 -12.53 2.61 -7.67
C GLY A 75 -12.06 4.06 -7.47
N ALA A 76 -11.35 4.29 -6.38
CA ALA A 76 -10.80 5.60 -6.10
C ALA A 76 -9.66 5.93 -7.06
N LYS A 77 -9.69 7.10 -7.69
CA LYS A 77 -8.59 7.58 -8.54
C LYS A 77 -7.47 8.13 -7.65
N PRO A 78 -6.19 7.93 -8.05
CA PRO A 78 -5.07 8.52 -7.31
C PRO A 78 -5.25 10.02 -7.11
N GLN A 79 -4.95 10.49 -5.91
CA GLN A 79 -4.95 11.92 -5.55
C GLN A 79 -3.57 12.34 -5.11
N ASP A 80 -3.14 13.51 -5.54
CA ASP A 80 -1.86 14.10 -5.19
C ASP A 80 -2.05 15.19 -4.13
N PHE A 81 -1.25 15.13 -3.08
CA PHE A 81 -1.13 16.19 -2.07
C PHE A 81 0.23 16.86 -2.24
N SER A 82 0.23 18.12 -2.66
CA SER A 82 1.45 18.87 -2.95
C SER A 82 2.13 19.39 -1.68
N LEU A 83 3.43 19.15 -1.58
CA LEU A 83 4.31 19.54 -0.50
C LEU A 83 5.51 20.27 -1.09
N GLU A 84 5.42 21.58 -1.28
CA GLU A 84 6.51 22.36 -1.87
C GLU A 84 7.00 21.73 -3.20
N ASP A 85 8.14 21.04 -3.17
CA ASP A 85 8.78 20.38 -4.32
C ASP A 85 8.48 18.87 -4.44
N ILE A 86 7.67 18.30 -3.53
CA ILE A 86 7.32 16.88 -3.49
C ILE A 86 5.81 16.71 -3.57
N ASN A 87 5.35 15.70 -4.30
CA ASN A 87 3.96 15.29 -4.32
C ASN A 87 3.79 13.96 -3.58
N LEU A 88 2.97 13.95 -2.54
CA LEU A 88 2.49 12.72 -1.91
C LEU A 88 1.27 12.23 -2.67
N GLN A 89 1.40 11.10 -3.34
CA GLN A 89 0.27 10.44 -3.99
C GLN A 89 -0.35 9.40 -3.06
N ALA A 90 -1.66 9.43 -2.92
CA ALA A 90 -2.42 8.42 -2.21
C ALA A 90 -3.55 7.87 -3.08
N GLN A 91 -3.83 6.58 -2.95
CA GLN A 91 -4.94 5.94 -3.63
C GLN A 91 -5.66 5.00 -2.66
N ALA A 92 -6.89 5.33 -2.31
CA ALA A 92 -7.77 4.40 -1.60
C ALA A 92 -8.24 3.29 -2.54
N ASP A 93 -8.67 2.17 -1.98
CA ASP A 93 -9.23 1.10 -2.81
C ASP A 93 -10.65 1.44 -3.26
N LEU A 94 -11.43 2.07 -2.37
CA LEU A 94 -12.80 2.47 -2.65
C LEU A 94 -13.16 3.74 -1.87
N ILE A 95 -14.04 4.55 -2.44
CA ILE A 95 -14.71 5.66 -1.75
C ILE A 95 -16.22 5.48 -1.93
N VAL A 96 -16.93 5.41 -0.82
CA VAL A 96 -18.38 5.36 -0.80
C VAL A 96 -18.89 6.56 -0.02
N ASP A 97 -19.60 7.45 -0.68
CA ASP A 97 -20.04 8.73 -0.14
C ASP A 97 -18.86 9.53 0.46
N ASP A 98 -18.82 9.66 1.77
CA ASP A 98 -17.76 10.37 2.48
C ASP A 98 -16.76 9.44 3.20
N LEU A 99 -16.84 8.14 2.96
CA LEU A 99 -16.04 7.11 3.62
C LEU A 99 -14.91 6.62 2.72
N VAL A 100 -13.68 6.73 3.20
CA VAL A 100 -12.50 6.15 2.55
C VAL A 100 -12.31 4.71 3.01
N MET A 101 -12.16 3.77 2.07
CA MET A 101 -12.01 2.35 2.40
C MET A 101 -10.69 1.80 1.84
N VAL A 102 -10.02 1.00 2.67
CA VAL A 102 -8.82 0.26 2.27
C VAL A 102 -8.93 -1.20 2.71
N PHE A 103 -8.53 -2.11 1.83
CA PHE A 103 -8.53 -3.55 2.07
C PHE A 103 -7.13 -4.04 2.38
N ARG A 104 -7.01 -4.96 3.34
CA ARG A 104 -5.75 -5.57 3.75
C ARG A 104 -5.91 -7.07 3.90
N SER A 105 -4.99 -7.84 3.34
CA SER A 105 -4.93 -9.28 3.61
C SER A 105 -4.22 -9.54 4.93
N THR A 106 -4.68 -10.56 5.65
CA THR A 106 -4.06 -11.00 6.91
C THR A 106 -4.17 -12.51 7.06
N GLY A 107 -3.18 -13.13 7.70
CA GLY A 107 -3.30 -14.52 8.13
C GLY A 107 -4.21 -14.65 9.34
N ASP A 108 -3.96 -13.80 10.34
CA ASP A 108 -4.72 -13.71 11.59
C ASP A 108 -5.26 -12.29 11.74
N PHE A 109 -6.47 -12.18 12.29
CA PHE A 109 -7.08 -10.87 12.51
C PHE A 109 -6.39 -10.13 13.65
N PRO A 110 -5.99 -8.87 13.41
CA PRO A 110 -5.42 -8.06 14.47
C PRO A 110 -6.52 -7.58 15.43
N GLU A 111 -6.17 -7.39 16.71
CA GLU A 111 -7.08 -6.79 17.71
C GLU A 111 -7.32 -5.29 17.47
N SER A 112 -6.36 -4.65 16.81
CA SER A 112 -6.43 -3.23 16.41
C SER A 112 -5.70 -3.04 15.08
N PRO A 113 -6.01 -1.97 14.32
CA PRO A 113 -5.35 -1.72 13.05
C PRO A 113 -3.83 -1.59 13.20
N ASN A 114 -3.08 -2.12 12.25
CA ASN A 114 -1.64 -1.95 12.20
C ASN A 114 -1.27 -0.48 12.00
N ALA A 115 -0.17 -0.05 12.60
CA ALA A 115 0.28 1.35 12.52
C ALA A 115 0.48 1.83 11.08
N LYS A 116 1.03 0.98 10.20
CA LYS A 116 1.21 1.30 8.78
C LYS A 116 -0.10 1.54 8.05
N ASP A 117 -1.12 0.74 8.35
CA ASP A 117 -2.44 0.85 7.71
C ASP A 117 -3.18 2.09 8.22
N LEU A 118 -3.01 2.44 9.50
CA LEU A 118 -3.50 3.71 10.06
C LEU A 118 -2.85 4.93 9.39
N LEU A 119 -1.54 4.91 9.19
CA LEU A 119 -0.84 5.98 8.47
C LEU A 119 -1.32 6.08 7.01
N TYR A 120 -1.50 4.93 6.35
CA TYR A 120 -1.92 4.87 4.95
C TYR A 120 -3.33 5.43 4.75
N ILE A 121 -4.32 4.92 5.51
CA ILE A 121 -5.70 5.42 5.39
C ILE A 121 -5.79 6.89 5.78
N ASN A 122 -4.98 7.33 6.74
CA ASN A 122 -4.92 8.73 7.14
C ASN A 122 -4.40 9.61 5.99
N ALA A 123 -3.34 9.19 5.29
CA ALA A 123 -2.87 9.87 4.09
C ALA A 123 -3.95 9.94 3.00
N CYS A 124 -4.68 8.85 2.79
CA CYS A 124 -5.82 8.83 1.87
C CYS A 124 -6.90 9.84 2.29
N MET A 125 -7.31 9.84 3.57
CA MET A 125 -8.32 10.80 4.05
C MET A 125 -7.90 12.25 3.86
N TYR A 126 -6.60 12.57 3.97
CA TYR A 126 -6.10 13.92 3.67
C TYR A 126 -6.12 14.22 2.18
N ALA A 127 -5.67 13.28 1.34
CA ALA A 127 -5.62 13.47 -0.11
C ALA A 127 -7.02 13.60 -0.76
N TYR A 128 -8.01 12.87 -0.22
CA TYR A 128 -9.40 12.93 -0.69
C TYR A 128 -10.27 13.95 0.07
N GLU A 129 -9.70 14.71 1.02
CA GLU A 129 -10.43 15.69 1.85
C GLU A 129 -11.59 15.08 2.65
N LYS A 130 -11.46 13.80 3.02
CA LYS A 130 -12.45 13.06 3.82
C LYS A 130 -12.07 13.03 5.29
N VAL A 131 -13.05 12.76 6.17
CA VAL A 131 -12.85 12.75 7.63
C VAL A 131 -12.84 11.34 8.19
N ASP A 132 -13.62 10.45 7.61
CA ASP A 132 -13.82 9.10 8.12
C ASP A 132 -13.32 8.05 7.13
N GLY A 133 -12.82 6.95 7.65
CA GLY A 133 -12.33 5.83 6.87
C GLY A 133 -12.57 4.49 7.54
N VAL A 134 -12.46 3.42 6.77
CA VAL A 134 -12.56 2.04 7.24
C VAL A 134 -11.41 1.23 6.69
N ILE A 135 -10.70 0.52 7.58
CA ILE A 135 -9.74 -0.51 7.21
C ILE A 135 -10.42 -1.86 7.32
N ILE A 136 -10.41 -2.64 6.25
CA ILE A 136 -11.02 -3.96 6.17
C ILE A 136 -9.91 -4.99 6.00
N TYR A 137 -9.74 -5.83 7.01
CA TYR A 137 -8.83 -6.98 6.94
C TYR A 137 -9.59 -8.21 6.49
N ILE A 138 -9.04 -8.92 5.51
CA ILE A 138 -9.63 -10.13 4.93
C ILE A 138 -8.60 -11.26 5.04
N ASN A 139 -9.02 -12.41 5.57
CA ASN A 139 -8.18 -13.60 5.63
C ASN A 139 -8.30 -14.44 4.34
N GLY A 140 -7.45 -15.48 4.23
CA GLY A 140 -7.46 -16.39 3.08
C GLY A 140 -8.73 -17.26 2.96
N LYS A 141 -9.63 -17.23 3.95
CA LYS A 141 -10.94 -17.92 3.91
C LYS A 141 -12.08 -17.02 3.47
N GLY A 142 -11.82 -15.71 3.36
CA GLY A 142 -12.82 -14.70 3.02
C GLY A 142 -13.57 -14.15 4.24
N ASP A 143 -13.16 -14.51 5.47
CA ASP A 143 -13.68 -13.83 6.66
C ASP A 143 -13.08 -12.42 6.75
N GLU A 144 -13.80 -11.49 7.36
CA GLU A 144 -13.40 -10.09 7.44
C GLU A 144 -13.59 -9.51 8.84
N ILE A 145 -12.75 -8.51 9.15
CA ILE A 145 -12.94 -7.61 10.28
C ILE A 145 -12.69 -6.18 9.82
N SER A 146 -13.47 -5.24 10.29
CA SER A 146 -13.36 -3.83 9.93
C SER A 146 -13.12 -2.93 11.13
N PHE A 147 -12.35 -1.87 10.90
CA PHE A 147 -12.06 -0.85 11.90
C PHE A 147 -12.37 0.53 11.33
N SER A 148 -13.24 1.27 12.03
CA SER A 148 -13.51 2.67 11.70
C SER A 148 -12.38 3.55 12.20
N VAL A 149 -11.96 4.50 11.38
CA VAL A 149 -10.85 5.42 11.65
C VAL A 149 -11.29 6.83 11.31
N THR A 150 -10.98 7.78 12.18
CA THR A 150 -11.18 9.22 11.92
C THR A 150 -9.85 9.89 11.63
N LYS A 151 -9.86 10.87 10.73
CA LYS A 151 -8.68 11.64 10.31
C LYS A 151 -7.95 12.26 11.48
N HIS A 152 -6.62 12.04 11.54
CA HIS A 152 -5.78 12.46 12.65
C HIS A 152 -4.56 13.25 12.18
N LYS A 153 -4.47 14.51 12.60
CA LYS A 153 -3.43 15.45 12.16
C LYS A 153 -1.99 14.96 12.39
N LYS A 154 -1.70 14.45 13.60
CA LYS A 154 -0.34 13.98 13.94
C LYS A 154 0.12 12.78 13.08
N MET A 155 -0.80 11.89 12.72
CA MET A 155 -0.47 10.77 11.80
C MET A 155 -0.12 11.29 10.41
N PHE A 156 -0.82 12.29 9.94
CA PHE A 156 -0.51 12.91 8.65
C PHE A 156 0.82 13.67 8.69
N GLU A 157 1.09 14.43 9.75
CA GLU A 157 2.39 15.10 9.96
C GLU A 157 3.54 14.09 9.96
N GLU A 158 3.35 12.91 10.57
CA GLU A 158 4.35 11.83 10.53
C GLU A 158 4.52 11.29 9.10
N THR A 159 3.45 11.08 8.36
CA THR A 159 3.53 10.68 6.94
C THR A 159 4.32 11.71 6.13
N ILE A 160 4.05 13.00 6.29
CA ILE A 160 4.77 14.07 5.62
C ILE A 160 6.27 14.08 6.00
N ARG A 161 6.59 13.90 7.29
CA ARG A 161 7.98 13.78 7.74
C ARG A 161 8.69 12.64 7.03
N ARG A 162 8.05 11.47 6.93
CA ARG A 162 8.59 10.29 6.26
C ARG A 162 8.76 10.48 4.75
N VAL A 163 7.85 11.20 4.11
CA VAL A 163 7.96 11.60 2.68
C VAL A 163 9.23 12.41 2.45
N ARG A 164 9.47 13.44 3.27
CA ARG A 164 10.67 14.28 3.16
C ARG A 164 11.93 13.46 3.38
N VAL A 165 11.96 12.64 4.43
CA VAL A 165 13.11 11.76 4.71
C VAL A 165 13.41 10.83 3.54
N LEU A 166 12.42 10.15 2.97
CA LEU A 166 12.64 9.27 1.82
C LEU A 166 13.14 10.05 0.60
N ASN A 167 12.55 11.20 0.31
CA ASN A 167 12.97 12.05 -0.80
C ASN A 167 14.42 12.50 -0.67
N ASP A 168 14.83 12.95 0.51
CA ASP A 168 16.21 13.39 0.77
C ASP A 168 17.20 12.24 0.62
N LEU A 169 16.85 11.06 1.15
CA LEU A 169 17.68 9.86 1.02
C LEU A 169 17.84 9.40 -0.45
N LEU A 170 16.77 9.49 -1.24
CA LEU A 170 16.80 9.18 -2.67
C LEU A 170 17.65 10.21 -3.44
N LYS A 171 17.53 11.51 -3.13
CA LYS A 171 18.38 12.57 -3.72
C LYS A 171 19.86 12.35 -3.41
N GLU A 172 20.17 12.02 -2.17
CA GLU A 172 21.55 11.79 -1.70
C GLU A 172 22.10 10.41 -2.06
N LYS A 173 21.25 9.51 -2.59
CA LYS A 173 21.58 8.08 -2.82
C LYS A 173 22.10 7.39 -1.56
N LYS A 174 21.48 7.69 -0.43
CA LYS A 174 21.91 7.25 0.89
C LYS A 174 20.91 6.28 1.50
N THR A 175 21.36 5.08 1.82
CA THR A 175 20.51 4.06 2.41
C THR A 175 19.98 4.47 3.78
N PRO A 176 18.67 4.36 4.06
CA PRO A 176 18.10 4.60 5.37
C PRO A 176 18.71 3.72 6.46
N ILE A 177 18.78 4.27 7.68
CA ILE A 177 19.16 3.49 8.87
C ILE A 177 18.14 2.36 9.07
N LEU A 178 18.62 1.19 9.48
CA LEU A 178 17.76 0.07 9.80
C LEU A 178 16.95 0.37 11.07
N GLU A 179 15.66 0.59 10.92
CA GLU A 179 14.69 0.60 12.02
C GLU A 179 14.09 -0.80 12.11
N THR A 180 14.36 -1.50 13.22
CA THR A 180 13.75 -2.82 13.45
C THR A 180 12.25 -2.69 13.60
N SER A 181 11.50 -3.39 12.77
CA SER A 181 10.04 -3.44 12.81
C SER A 181 9.55 -4.88 12.65
N VAL A 182 8.27 -5.12 12.93
CA VAL A 182 7.64 -6.43 12.72
C VAL A 182 7.75 -6.87 11.24
N GLU A 183 7.88 -5.91 10.32
CA GLU A 183 8.06 -6.19 8.89
C GLU A 183 9.45 -6.74 8.53
N CYS A 184 10.41 -6.69 9.46
CA CYS A 184 11.76 -7.22 9.22
C CYS A 184 11.81 -8.75 9.16
N THR A 185 10.80 -9.46 9.65
CA THR A 185 10.72 -10.93 9.58
C THR A 185 10.54 -11.42 8.13
N ASP A 186 9.93 -10.61 7.28
CA ASP A 186 9.67 -10.94 5.87
C ASP A 186 10.52 -10.09 4.89
N CYS A 187 11.51 -9.37 5.43
CA CYS A 187 12.43 -8.57 4.63
C CYS A 187 13.51 -9.47 4.03
N GLN A 188 13.49 -9.66 2.72
CA GLN A 188 14.55 -10.31 1.95
C GLN A 188 15.68 -9.32 1.64
#